data_f909ece9653607cf7d2a958b8cd8bf67
#
_entry.id   f909ece9653607cf7d2a958b8cd8bf67
#
_cell.length_a   1.000
_cell.length_b   1.000
_cell.length_c   1.000
_cell.angle_alpha   90.00
_cell.angle_beta   90.00
_cell.angle_gamma   90.00
#
_symmetry.space_group_name_H-M   'P 1'
#
loop_
_entity.id
_entity.type
_entity.pdbx_description
1 polymer ?
#
loop_
_entity_poly.entity_id
_entity_poly.type
_entity_poly.pdbx_seq_one_letter_code
_entity_poly.pdbx_strand_id
1 'polypeptide(L)'
;LPVGTDISKVVVSIISDGIGIFIVSEDKDSLWSDTDSLNFEKPVQFKVMAMSGVYGPIYKAEINVHKQVPDSLQWSHRGSSFDNTIQAQKAVTLGDYIYVFAQQDNGAAVTSTHINDGKTWTPLQALPENMQNADYSSVMAWGNQLYILADNDLYCSSDGKSWSKMGTNTKFEKLIAGVHSEHNCKLYAIDTNNHFMESTDALVWDTNGEVPANFPKNQLSYTAYPLVTNKFIDRMVLMGENPIATDTTSTVWTRLTTEDSWADYPTAAYDSFYC
;
A
#
# COMPACT_ATOMS: atom_id res chain seq x y z
N LEU A 1 15.82 19.96 -0.20
CA LEU A 1 15.70 20.86 -1.36
C LEU A 1 15.39 20.05 -2.63
N PRO A 2 14.79 20.67 -3.68
CA PRO A 2 14.50 19.99 -4.96
C PRO A 2 15.75 19.42 -5.62
N VAL A 3 15.54 18.44 -6.53
CA VAL A 3 16.61 17.87 -7.36
C VAL A 3 17.29 18.95 -8.20
N GLY A 4 18.61 18.90 -8.29
CA GLY A 4 19.40 19.86 -9.05
C GLY A 4 19.60 21.22 -8.39
N THR A 5 19.17 21.40 -7.12
CA THR A 5 19.49 22.61 -6.36
C THR A 5 20.99 22.69 -6.17
N ASP A 6 21.60 23.81 -6.61
CA ASP A 6 23.00 24.12 -6.35
C ASP A 6 23.19 24.51 -4.88
N ILE A 7 23.97 23.72 -4.15
CA ILE A 7 24.29 23.94 -2.75
C ILE A 7 25.76 24.34 -2.52
N SER A 8 26.47 24.69 -3.59
CA SER A 8 27.86 25.13 -3.52
C SER A 8 28.02 26.57 -2.98
N LYS A 9 26.92 27.35 -3.02
CA LYS A 9 26.90 28.76 -2.57
C LYS A 9 25.56 29.09 -1.88
N VAL A 10 25.41 28.66 -0.64
CA VAL A 10 24.21 28.88 0.15
C VAL A 10 24.46 29.93 1.21
N VAL A 11 23.63 30.95 1.25
CA VAL A 11 23.60 31.93 2.35
C VAL A 11 22.65 31.36 3.41
N VAL A 12 23.14 31.26 4.65
CA VAL A 12 22.38 30.76 5.79
C VAL A 12 22.18 31.85 6.83
N SER A 13 21.10 31.79 7.58
CA SER A 13 20.89 32.64 8.76
C SER A 13 20.96 31.76 10.00
N ILE A 14 21.83 32.09 10.94
CA ILE A 14 21.99 31.40 12.21
C ILE A 14 21.76 32.36 13.34
N ILE A 15 20.83 32.03 14.23
CA ILE A 15 20.54 32.82 15.44
C ILE A 15 21.17 32.12 16.65
N SER A 16 21.89 32.89 17.44
CA SER A 16 22.61 32.38 18.60
C SER A 16 22.73 33.46 19.69
N ASP A 17 22.70 33.09 20.94
CA ASP A 17 22.93 33.97 22.09
C ASP A 17 24.42 34.21 22.36
N GLY A 18 25.32 33.72 21.53
CA GLY A 18 26.76 33.91 21.63
C GLY A 18 27.21 35.26 21.01
N ILE A 19 28.49 35.62 21.29
CA ILE A 19 29.12 36.80 20.72
C ILE A 19 29.68 36.59 19.32
N GLY A 20 29.73 35.35 18.84
CA GLY A 20 30.18 35.04 17.50
C GLY A 20 29.98 33.57 17.16
N ILE A 21 29.77 33.32 15.87
CA ILE A 21 29.66 31.97 15.30
C ILE A 21 30.89 31.76 14.42
N PHE A 22 31.51 30.60 14.58
CA PHE A 22 32.72 30.29 13.84
C PHE A 22 32.52 29.02 12.99
N ILE A 23 32.97 29.08 11.76
CA ILE A 23 33.09 27.89 10.89
C ILE A 23 34.31 27.15 11.31
N VAL A 24 34.13 25.84 11.62
CA VAL A 24 35.25 24.95 12.03
C VAL A 24 35.93 24.44 10.79
N SER A 25 37.27 24.64 10.71
CA SER A 25 38.10 24.15 9.63
C SER A 25 39.36 23.45 10.22
N GLU A 26 39.96 22.53 9.43
CA GLU A 26 41.18 21.82 9.84
C GLU A 26 42.38 22.76 10.09
N ASP A 27 42.47 23.82 9.27
CA ASP A 27 43.58 24.76 9.35
C ASP A 27 43.35 25.87 10.38
N LYS A 28 42.22 26.57 10.24
CA LYS A 28 41.87 27.70 11.10
C LYS A 28 40.39 27.99 11.05
N ASP A 29 39.78 28.10 12.22
CA ASP A 29 38.39 28.56 12.34
C ASP A 29 38.23 30.01 11.86
N SER A 30 37.15 30.29 11.11
CA SER A 30 36.83 31.60 10.61
C SER A 30 35.53 32.12 11.21
N LEU A 31 35.48 33.40 11.51
CA LEU A 31 34.25 34.04 11.95
C LEU A 31 33.23 34.01 10.79
N TRP A 32 32.06 33.46 11.05
CA TRP A 32 30.97 33.45 10.08
C TRP A 32 30.22 34.78 10.05
N SER A 33 29.77 35.16 8.85
CA SER A 33 28.87 36.29 8.60
C SER A 33 27.63 35.79 7.85
N ASP A 34 26.46 36.37 8.15
CA ASP A 34 25.20 36.08 7.50
C ASP A 34 25.12 36.51 6.02
N THR A 35 26.14 37.26 5.57
CA THR A 35 26.33 37.66 4.16
C THR A 35 27.21 36.69 3.38
N ASP A 36 27.90 35.75 4.07
CA ASP A 36 28.84 34.83 3.43
C ASP A 36 28.10 33.61 2.87
N SER A 37 28.47 33.23 1.66
CA SER A 37 27.98 31.97 1.09
C SER A 37 28.85 30.79 1.51
N LEU A 38 28.21 29.68 1.84
CA LEU A 38 28.86 28.45 2.26
C LEU A 38 28.61 27.33 1.26
N ASN A 39 29.61 26.45 1.09
CA ASN A 39 29.48 25.27 0.29
C ASN A 39 28.98 24.09 1.14
N PHE A 40 27.77 23.62 0.87
CA PHE A 40 27.12 22.50 1.53
C PHE A 40 27.20 21.18 0.74
N GLU A 41 28.05 21.08 -0.29
CA GLU A 41 28.35 19.78 -0.93
C GLU A 41 28.94 18.77 0.08
N LYS A 42 29.52 19.30 1.16
CA LYS A 42 29.90 18.56 2.36
C LYS A 42 29.30 19.22 3.58
N PRO A 43 29.07 18.47 4.66
CA PRO A 43 28.59 19.04 5.90
C PRO A 43 29.51 20.16 6.42
N VAL A 44 28.93 21.28 6.82
CA VAL A 44 29.64 22.41 7.41
C VAL A 44 29.53 22.32 8.92
N GLN A 45 30.64 22.59 9.62
CA GLN A 45 30.68 22.56 11.07
C GLN A 45 30.78 23.98 11.63
N PHE A 46 30.00 24.23 12.68
CA PHE A 46 29.96 25.53 13.36
C PHE A 46 30.21 25.34 14.86
N LYS A 47 30.78 26.38 15.49
CA LYS A 47 30.81 26.51 16.94
C LYS A 47 30.48 27.93 17.35
N VAL A 48 29.87 28.10 18.51
CA VAL A 48 29.43 29.39 19.07
C VAL A 48 30.39 29.77 20.18
N MET A 49 30.81 31.02 20.20
CA MET A 49 31.57 31.59 21.32
C MET A 49 30.58 32.29 22.29
N ALA A 50 30.60 31.86 23.53
CA ALA A 50 29.84 32.48 24.60
C ALA A 50 30.41 33.84 25.01
N MET A 51 29.62 34.62 25.76
CA MET A 51 30.05 35.91 26.33
C MET A 51 31.30 35.81 27.21
N SER A 52 31.54 34.65 27.77
CA SER A 52 32.76 34.34 28.58
C SER A 52 34.03 34.08 27.74
N GLY A 53 33.92 34.13 26.41
CA GLY A 53 35.03 33.76 25.51
C GLY A 53 35.28 32.24 25.32
N VAL A 54 34.44 31.40 25.95
CA VAL A 54 34.54 29.94 25.82
C VAL A 54 33.74 29.47 24.62
N TYR A 55 34.30 28.54 23.85
CA TYR A 55 33.56 27.91 22.74
C TYR A 55 32.61 26.81 23.25
N GLY A 56 31.43 26.79 22.67
CA GLY A 56 30.45 25.73 22.85
C GLY A 56 30.75 24.46 22.03
N PRO A 57 29.82 23.50 22.01
CA PRO A 57 29.99 22.28 21.20
C PRO A 57 30.02 22.59 19.71
N ILE A 58 30.55 21.63 18.93
CA ILE A 58 30.55 21.72 17.48
C ILE A 58 29.17 21.20 16.97
N TYR A 59 28.52 22.02 16.15
CA TYR A 59 27.29 21.69 15.45
C TYR A 59 27.61 21.36 14.00
N LYS A 60 27.04 20.27 13.49
CA LYS A 60 27.16 19.87 12.10
C LYS A 60 25.86 20.25 11.37
N ALA A 61 25.99 21.04 10.31
CA ALA A 61 24.91 21.37 9.41
C ALA A 61 25.08 20.70 8.06
N GLU A 62 24.02 20.13 7.52
CA GLU A 62 24.01 19.53 6.19
C GLU A 62 22.73 19.85 5.46
N ILE A 63 22.80 19.94 4.15
CA ILE A 63 21.66 20.18 3.29
C ILE A 63 21.40 18.91 2.47
N ASN A 64 20.19 18.37 2.60
CA ASN A 64 19.74 17.26 1.79
C ASN A 64 19.01 17.76 0.53
N VAL A 65 19.59 17.44 -0.62
CA VAL A 65 18.96 17.65 -1.93
C VAL A 65 18.30 16.34 -2.36
N HIS A 66 17.05 16.40 -2.79
CA HIS A 66 16.35 15.24 -3.31
C HIS A 66 17.10 14.66 -4.52
N LYS A 67 17.23 13.35 -4.57
CA LYS A 67 17.87 12.64 -5.69
C LYS A 67 16.92 12.33 -6.83
N GLN A 68 15.64 12.51 -6.61
CA GLN A 68 14.56 12.23 -7.59
C GLN A 68 13.62 13.41 -7.68
N VAL A 69 13.12 13.69 -8.88
CA VAL A 69 12.02 14.63 -9.08
C VAL A 69 10.78 14.03 -8.45
N PRO A 70 10.08 14.72 -7.51
CA PRO A 70 8.93 14.17 -6.80
C PRO A 70 7.81 13.67 -7.72
N ASP A 71 7.61 14.35 -8.84
CA ASP A 71 6.55 14.05 -9.82
C ASP A 71 6.99 13.07 -10.91
N SER A 72 8.21 12.51 -10.81
CA SER A 72 8.75 11.55 -11.77
C SER A 72 8.82 10.16 -11.17
N LEU A 73 7.96 9.26 -11.64
CA LEU A 73 8.02 7.84 -11.34
C LEU A 73 9.01 7.17 -12.32
N GLN A 74 10.09 6.62 -11.77
CA GLN A 74 11.02 5.81 -12.56
C GLN A 74 10.60 4.34 -12.46
N TRP A 75 10.06 3.82 -13.55
CA TRP A 75 9.73 2.41 -13.67
C TRP A 75 10.95 1.64 -14.19
N SER A 76 11.31 0.58 -13.51
CA SER A 76 12.34 -0.34 -13.96
C SER A 76 11.78 -1.75 -14.08
N HIS A 77 12.00 -2.40 -15.21
CA HIS A 77 11.66 -3.80 -15.41
C HIS A 77 12.62 -4.67 -14.60
N ARG A 78 12.12 -5.47 -13.66
CA ARG A 78 12.95 -6.26 -12.75
C ARG A 78 13.22 -7.69 -13.21
N GLY A 79 12.43 -8.24 -14.12
CA GLY A 79 12.57 -9.64 -14.53
C GLY A 79 12.04 -9.89 -15.93
N SER A 80 12.20 -11.12 -16.40
CA SER A 80 11.51 -11.62 -17.59
C SER A 80 10.00 -11.67 -17.34
N SER A 81 9.21 -11.48 -18.39
CA SER A 81 7.75 -11.60 -18.33
C SER A 81 7.31 -12.93 -17.74
N PHE A 82 6.18 -12.92 -17.05
CA PHE A 82 5.42 -14.13 -16.74
C PHE A 82 5.15 -14.95 -18.02
N ASP A 83 4.80 -16.20 -17.82
CA ASP A 83 4.35 -17.10 -18.85
C ASP A 83 3.28 -16.41 -19.74
N ASN A 84 3.48 -16.45 -21.07
CA ASN A 84 2.59 -15.84 -22.05
C ASN A 84 1.18 -16.46 -22.11
N THR A 85 0.92 -17.51 -21.33
CA THR A 85 -0.38 -18.18 -21.21
C THR A 85 -1.33 -17.55 -20.22
N ILE A 86 -0.89 -16.50 -19.50
CA ILE A 86 -1.73 -15.81 -18.51
C ILE A 86 -2.70 -14.87 -19.22
N GLN A 87 -4.00 -15.15 -19.05
CA GLN A 87 -5.08 -14.34 -19.64
C GLN A 87 -5.46 -13.16 -18.72
N ALA A 88 -5.50 -13.40 -17.39
CA ALA A 88 -5.82 -12.41 -16.38
C ALA A 88 -5.15 -12.78 -15.06
N GLN A 89 -4.92 -11.79 -14.20
CA GLN A 89 -4.20 -12.03 -12.95
C GLN A 89 -4.62 -11.07 -11.84
N LYS A 90 -4.38 -11.49 -10.58
CA LYS A 90 -4.46 -10.65 -9.39
C LYS A 90 -3.28 -10.95 -8.47
N ALA A 91 -2.64 -9.90 -7.98
CA ALA A 91 -1.54 -10.01 -7.04
C ALA A 91 -1.99 -9.68 -5.61
N VAL A 92 -1.47 -10.42 -4.64
CA VAL A 92 -1.64 -10.17 -3.20
C VAL A 92 -0.32 -10.39 -2.48
N THR A 93 -0.12 -9.69 -1.37
CA THR A 93 1.07 -9.85 -0.52
C THR A 93 0.69 -10.54 0.78
N LEU A 94 1.43 -11.59 1.15
CA LEU A 94 1.32 -12.26 2.44
C LEU A 94 2.71 -12.47 3.03
N GLY A 95 2.97 -11.91 4.21
CA GLY A 95 4.30 -11.93 4.81
C GLY A 95 5.35 -11.33 3.88
N ASP A 96 6.43 -12.04 3.66
CA ASP A 96 7.54 -11.62 2.80
C ASP A 96 7.39 -12.01 1.33
N TYR A 97 6.21 -12.46 0.90
CA TYR A 97 5.97 -12.95 -0.46
C TYR A 97 4.88 -12.19 -1.17
N ILE A 98 5.10 -11.97 -2.47
CA ILE A 98 4.09 -11.55 -3.43
C ILE A 98 3.59 -12.81 -4.13
N TYR A 99 2.29 -13.06 -4.09
CA TYR A 99 1.61 -14.12 -4.80
C TYR A 99 0.85 -13.53 -5.98
N VAL A 100 0.96 -14.15 -7.14
CA VAL A 100 0.18 -13.81 -8.33
C VAL A 100 -0.69 -15.00 -8.69
N PHE A 101 -1.99 -14.79 -8.62
CA PHE A 101 -3.00 -15.73 -9.05
C PHE A 101 -3.40 -15.38 -10.48
N ALA A 102 -3.36 -16.36 -11.35
CA ALA A 102 -3.54 -16.17 -12.79
C ALA A 102 -4.61 -17.10 -13.32
N GLN A 103 -5.41 -16.59 -14.26
CA GLN A 103 -6.33 -17.41 -15.04
C GLN A 103 -5.58 -18.08 -16.19
N GLN A 104 -5.71 -19.38 -16.30
CA GLN A 104 -5.27 -20.20 -17.42
C GLN A 104 -6.44 -20.96 -18.04
N ASP A 105 -6.22 -21.62 -19.17
CA ASP A 105 -7.25 -22.41 -19.86
C ASP A 105 -7.82 -23.53 -18.97
N ASN A 106 -7.02 -24.07 -18.08
CA ASN A 106 -7.36 -25.19 -17.21
C ASN A 106 -7.70 -24.77 -15.77
N GLY A 107 -8.05 -23.50 -15.53
CA GLY A 107 -8.40 -23.00 -14.20
C GLY A 107 -7.39 -22.00 -13.64
N ALA A 108 -7.50 -21.72 -12.34
CA ALA A 108 -6.61 -20.79 -11.67
C ALA A 108 -5.27 -21.45 -11.30
N ALA A 109 -4.20 -20.67 -11.41
CA ALA A 109 -2.86 -21.04 -11.01
C ALA A 109 -2.19 -19.96 -10.19
N VAL A 110 -1.13 -20.29 -9.45
CA VAL A 110 -0.42 -19.38 -8.57
C VAL A 110 1.09 -19.45 -8.78
N THR A 111 1.75 -18.32 -8.72
CA THR A 111 3.20 -18.17 -8.61
C THR A 111 3.54 -17.19 -7.51
N SER A 112 4.76 -17.23 -7.00
CA SER A 112 5.19 -16.33 -5.95
C SER A 112 6.65 -15.92 -6.08
N THR A 113 6.98 -14.76 -5.52
CA THR A 113 8.34 -14.27 -5.35
C THR A 113 8.50 -13.62 -3.99
N HIS A 114 9.72 -13.56 -3.49
CA HIS A 114 10.03 -12.79 -2.29
C HIS A 114 9.94 -11.30 -2.57
N ILE A 115 9.36 -10.51 -1.66
CA ILE A 115 9.09 -9.07 -1.83
C ILE A 115 10.32 -8.24 -2.19
N ASN A 116 11.51 -8.66 -1.72
CA ASN A 116 12.78 -7.99 -2.01
C ASN A 116 13.44 -8.46 -3.31
N ASP A 117 12.99 -9.55 -3.91
CA ASP A 117 13.55 -10.10 -5.16
C ASP A 117 12.79 -9.57 -6.38
N GLY A 118 11.58 -10.01 -6.59
CA GLY A 118 10.74 -9.65 -7.73
C GLY A 118 11.29 -10.09 -9.10
N LYS A 119 12.38 -10.87 -9.13
CA LYS A 119 13.04 -11.39 -10.33
C LYS A 119 12.88 -12.89 -10.50
N THR A 120 13.06 -13.61 -9.38
CA THR A 120 12.96 -15.07 -9.35
C THR A 120 11.56 -15.46 -8.90
N TRP A 121 10.79 -16.06 -9.79
CA TRP A 121 9.45 -16.52 -9.52
C TRP A 121 9.39 -18.05 -9.43
N THR A 122 8.57 -18.56 -8.53
CA THR A 122 8.28 -20.00 -8.52
C THR A 122 7.58 -20.40 -9.82
N PRO A 123 7.75 -21.64 -10.32
CA PRO A 123 6.96 -22.12 -11.44
C PRO A 123 5.47 -21.91 -11.19
N LEU A 124 4.73 -21.51 -12.21
CA LEU A 124 3.28 -21.36 -12.16
C LEU A 124 2.66 -22.73 -11.86
N GLN A 125 1.93 -22.83 -10.77
CA GLN A 125 1.34 -24.08 -10.27
C GLN A 125 -0.18 -23.97 -10.28
N ALA A 126 -0.86 -24.93 -10.93
CA ALA A 126 -2.31 -25.03 -10.87
C ALA A 126 -2.81 -25.21 -9.43
N LEU A 127 -3.95 -24.62 -9.10
CA LEU A 127 -4.63 -24.88 -7.84
C LEU A 127 -5.12 -26.34 -7.77
N PRO A 128 -5.39 -26.92 -6.58
CA PRO A 128 -5.87 -28.27 -6.43
C PRO A 128 -7.11 -28.58 -7.29
N GLU A 129 -7.28 -29.86 -7.68
CA GLU A 129 -8.39 -30.29 -8.55
C GLU A 129 -9.79 -29.90 -8.03
N ASN A 130 -9.96 -29.87 -6.71
CA ASN A 130 -11.22 -29.45 -6.08
C ASN A 130 -11.41 -27.93 -6.07
N MET A 131 -10.53 -27.16 -6.70
CA MET A 131 -10.54 -25.71 -6.81
C MET A 131 -10.38 -25.24 -8.26
N GLN A 132 -10.69 -26.06 -9.25
CA GLN A 132 -10.56 -25.70 -10.67
C GLN A 132 -11.40 -24.47 -11.06
N ASN A 133 -12.56 -24.27 -10.39
CA ASN A 133 -13.42 -23.11 -10.58
C ASN A 133 -13.10 -21.95 -9.60
N ALA A 134 -11.85 -21.90 -9.10
CA ALA A 134 -11.45 -20.82 -8.21
C ALA A 134 -11.47 -19.48 -8.95
N ASP A 135 -12.15 -18.50 -8.35
CA ASP A 135 -12.15 -17.13 -8.84
C ASP A 135 -10.87 -16.42 -8.41
N TYR A 136 -9.87 -16.38 -9.30
CA TYR A 136 -8.61 -15.68 -9.04
C TYR A 136 -8.84 -14.21 -8.63
N SER A 137 -9.91 -13.58 -9.11
CA SER A 137 -10.22 -12.19 -8.80
C SER A 137 -10.72 -11.99 -7.37
N SER A 138 -11.17 -13.07 -6.71
CA SER A 138 -11.61 -13.04 -5.32
C SER A 138 -10.47 -13.14 -4.31
N VAL A 139 -9.24 -13.47 -4.76
CA VAL A 139 -8.14 -13.70 -3.83
C VAL A 139 -7.84 -12.45 -2.99
N MET A 140 -7.60 -12.67 -1.70
CA MET A 140 -7.13 -11.66 -0.77
C MET A 140 -6.25 -12.25 0.31
N ALA A 141 -5.38 -11.40 0.87
CA ALA A 141 -4.62 -11.71 2.08
C ALA A 141 -5.32 -11.05 3.28
N TRP A 142 -5.52 -11.80 4.36
CA TRP A 142 -6.06 -11.30 5.60
C TRP A 142 -5.45 -12.06 6.79
N GLY A 143 -4.96 -11.33 7.77
CA GLY A 143 -4.12 -11.90 8.80
C GLY A 143 -2.89 -12.57 8.21
N ASN A 144 -2.66 -13.83 8.57
CA ASN A 144 -1.54 -14.63 8.09
C ASN A 144 -1.95 -15.68 7.05
N GLN A 145 -3.05 -15.45 6.35
CA GLN A 145 -3.58 -16.39 5.36
C GLN A 145 -4.04 -15.69 4.08
N LEU A 146 -3.99 -16.45 2.99
CA LEU A 146 -4.65 -16.16 1.74
C LEU A 146 -6.05 -16.78 1.76
N TYR A 147 -7.01 -16.08 1.20
CA TYR A 147 -8.39 -16.52 1.01
C TYR A 147 -8.78 -16.43 -0.44
N ILE A 148 -9.54 -17.41 -0.93
CA ILE A 148 -10.04 -17.45 -2.31
C ILE A 148 -11.41 -18.15 -2.33
N LEU A 149 -12.26 -17.79 -3.28
CA LEU A 149 -13.50 -18.51 -3.53
C LEU A 149 -13.35 -19.54 -4.64
N ALA A 150 -13.92 -20.72 -4.43
CA ALA A 150 -14.11 -21.74 -5.45
C ALA A 150 -15.51 -22.36 -5.27
N ASP A 151 -16.35 -22.35 -6.33
CA ASP A 151 -17.73 -22.84 -6.29
C ASP A 151 -18.56 -22.26 -5.14
N ASN A 152 -18.38 -20.93 -4.87
CA ASN A 152 -19.02 -20.19 -3.78
C ASN A 152 -18.58 -20.62 -2.36
N ASP A 153 -17.64 -21.52 -2.24
CA ASP A 153 -17.02 -21.92 -0.98
C ASP A 153 -15.73 -21.10 -0.71
N LEU A 154 -15.49 -20.82 0.55
CA LEU A 154 -14.29 -20.15 0.99
C LEU A 154 -13.16 -21.16 1.25
N TYR A 155 -12.00 -20.90 0.70
CA TYR A 155 -10.77 -21.65 0.96
C TYR A 155 -9.70 -20.75 1.54
N CYS A 156 -8.84 -21.31 2.38
CA CYS A 156 -7.69 -20.60 2.94
C CYS A 156 -6.38 -21.37 2.74
N SER A 157 -5.28 -20.61 2.73
CA SER A 157 -3.92 -21.14 2.61
C SER A 157 -2.92 -20.21 3.30
N SER A 158 -1.91 -20.76 3.95
CA SER A 158 -0.80 -19.98 4.51
C SER A 158 0.41 -19.87 3.57
N ASP A 159 0.44 -20.64 2.48
CA ASP A 159 1.58 -20.79 1.60
C ASP A 159 1.26 -20.64 0.10
N GLY A 160 -0.03 -20.45 -0.23
CA GLY A 160 -0.53 -20.40 -1.60
C GLY A 160 -0.53 -21.74 -2.35
N LYS A 161 -0.09 -22.84 -1.72
CA LYS A 161 0.03 -24.17 -2.33
C LYS A 161 -0.94 -25.18 -1.74
N SER A 162 -1.00 -25.19 -0.41
CA SER A 162 -1.87 -26.10 0.36
C SER A 162 -3.13 -25.34 0.75
N TRP A 163 -4.29 -25.81 0.29
CA TRP A 163 -5.56 -25.14 0.49
C TRP A 163 -6.52 -26.00 1.31
N SER A 164 -7.22 -25.37 2.22
CA SER A 164 -8.25 -25.99 3.05
C SER A 164 -9.57 -25.26 2.86
N LYS A 165 -10.64 -26.05 2.62
CA LYS A 165 -12.00 -25.50 2.59
C LYS A 165 -12.42 -25.09 3.99
N MET A 166 -12.95 -23.88 4.12
CA MET A 166 -13.48 -23.36 5.38
C MET A 166 -14.89 -23.90 5.63
N GLY A 167 -15.16 -24.25 6.89
CA GLY A 167 -16.49 -24.72 7.33
C GLY A 167 -17.42 -23.54 7.63
N THR A 168 -17.69 -22.67 6.65
CA THR A 168 -18.49 -21.46 6.82
C THR A 168 -20.00 -21.79 6.90
N ASN A 169 -20.77 -20.92 7.57
CA ASN A 169 -22.22 -21.02 7.68
C ASN A 169 -22.97 -20.45 6.47
N THR A 170 -22.26 -19.93 5.46
CA THR A 170 -22.87 -19.31 4.27
C THR A 170 -22.04 -19.61 2.99
N LYS A 171 -22.59 -19.27 1.85
CA LYS A 171 -21.98 -19.31 0.52
C LYS A 171 -21.73 -17.89 0.03
N PHE A 172 -20.67 -17.68 -0.73
CA PHE A 172 -20.23 -16.36 -1.15
C PHE A 172 -20.27 -16.18 -2.66
N GLU A 173 -20.68 -14.98 -3.07
CA GLU A 173 -20.53 -14.51 -4.45
C GLU A 173 -19.15 -13.83 -4.63
N LYS A 174 -18.74 -13.01 -3.64
CA LYS A 174 -17.49 -12.23 -3.76
C LYS A 174 -16.88 -11.94 -2.38
N LEU A 175 -15.55 -11.99 -2.30
CA LEU A 175 -14.79 -11.35 -1.22
C LEU A 175 -14.51 -9.90 -1.63
N ILE A 176 -14.74 -8.92 -0.76
CA ILE A 176 -14.68 -7.51 -1.12
C ILE A 176 -13.58 -6.72 -0.41
N ALA A 177 -13.34 -6.97 0.87
CA ALA A 177 -12.29 -6.29 1.63
C ALA A 177 -11.90 -7.05 2.88
N GLY A 178 -10.72 -6.75 3.42
CA GLY A 178 -10.27 -7.25 4.71
C GLY A 178 -9.49 -6.18 5.48
N VAL A 179 -9.77 -6.07 6.77
CA VAL A 179 -8.99 -5.26 7.71
C VAL A 179 -8.31 -6.19 8.71
N HIS A 180 -7.03 -6.04 8.86
CA HIS A 180 -6.26 -6.70 9.91
C HIS A 180 -5.20 -5.72 10.42
N SER A 181 -5.58 -4.96 11.42
CA SER A 181 -4.75 -3.95 12.08
C SER A 181 -4.55 -4.31 13.56
N GLU A 182 -3.85 -3.47 14.30
CA GLU A 182 -3.66 -3.65 15.74
C GLU A 182 -4.99 -3.67 16.51
N HIS A 183 -6.02 -2.96 16.03
CA HIS A 183 -7.27 -2.75 16.74
C HIS A 183 -8.49 -3.36 16.06
N ASN A 184 -8.41 -3.67 14.76
CA ASN A 184 -9.53 -4.20 14.00
C ASN A 184 -9.13 -5.43 13.21
N CYS A 185 -10.02 -6.44 13.25
CA CYS A 185 -9.86 -7.68 12.53
C CYS A 185 -11.23 -8.06 11.93
N LYS A 186 -11.45 -7.71 10.67
CA LYS A 186 -12.72 -8.00 9.97
C LYS A 186 -12.49 -8.34 8.51
N LEU A 187 -13.24 -9.30 8.03
CA LEU A 187 -13.32 -9.72 6.64
C LEU A 187 -14.73 -9.43 6.11
N TYR A 188 -14.82 -8.94 4.88
CA TYR A 188 -16.08 -8.53 4.25
C TYR A 188 -16.28 -9.28 2.95
N ALA A 189 -17.52 -9.72 2.73
CA ALA A 189 -17.92 -10.49 1.55
C ALA A 189 -19.33 -10.11 1.10
N ILE A 190 -19.73 -10.65 -0.04
CA ILE A 190 -21.12 -10.67 -0.53
C ILE A 190 -21.52 -12.15 -0.60
N ASP A 191 -22.69 -12.49 -0.03
CA ASP A 191 -23.26 -13.82 -0.13
C ASP A 191 -23.99 -14.05 -1.46
N THR A 192 -24.37 -15.28 -1.73
CA THR A 192 -25.12 -15.66 -2.95
C THR A 192 -26.55 -15.11 -2.99
N ASN A 193 -27.05 -14.51 -1.90
CA ASN A 193 -28.36 -13.86 -1.81
C ASN A 193 -28.25 -12.32 -1.91
N ASN A 194 -27.07 -11.80 -2.29
CA ASN A 194 -26.81 -10.37 -2.45
C ASN A 194 -26.85 -9.56 -1.13
N HIS A 195 -26.38 -10.15 -0.03
CA HIS A 195 -26.21 -9.45 1.23
C HIS A 195 -24.73 -9.18 1.51
N PHE A 196 -24.46 -8.05 2.13
CA PHE A 196 -23.17 -7.85 2.76
C PHE A 196 -22.98 -8.78 3.95
N MET A 197 -21.82 -9.39 4.03
CA MET A 197 -21.44 -10.30 5.09
C MET A 197 -20.16 -9.79 5.75
N GLU A 198 -20.05 -9.94 7.07
CA GLU A 198 -18.84 -9.65 7.81
C GLU A 198 -18.49 -10.76 8.79
N SER A 199 -17.19 -10.96 9.01
CA SER A 199 -16.66 -11.98 9.90
C SER A 199 -15.37 -11.50 10.58
N THR A 200 -15.13 -11.96 11.80
CA THR A 200 -13.88 -11.72 12.54
C THR A 200 -12.95 -12.93 12.56
N ASP A 201 -13.41 -14.10 12.12
CA ASP A 201 -12.68 -15.38 12.16
C ASP A 201 -12.71 -16.15 10.82
N ALA A 202 -13.38 -15.61 9.80
CA ALA A 202 -13.64 -16.23 8.51
C ALA A 202 -14.48 -17.53 8.56
N LEU A 203 -15.03 -17.91 9.71
CA LEU A 203 -15.87 -19.10 9.89
C LEU A 203 -17.34 -18.74 10.09
N VAL A 204 -17.61 -17.84 11.02
CA VAL A 204 -18.96 -17.34 11.30
C VAL A 204 -19.13 -15.98 10.64
N TRP A 205 -20.17 -15.87 9.85
CA TRP A 205 -20.46 -14.67 9.06
C TRP A 205 -21.84 -14.14 9.42
N ASP A 206 -21.88 -12.86 9.72
CA ASP A 206 -23.07 -12.11 10.03
C ASP A 206 -23.51 -11.28 8.84
N THR A 207 -24.84 -11.22 8.60
CA THR A 207 -25.42 -10.39 7.54
C THR A 207 -25.42 -8.93 7.96
N ASN A 208 -24.97 -8.06 7.06
CA ASN A 208 -24.88 -6.62 7.29
C ASN A 208 -25.54 -5.82 6.14
N GLY A 209 -26.82 -6.06 5.90
CA GLY A 209 -27.64 -5.36 4.93
C GLY A 209 -27.56 -5.90 3.50
N GLU A 210 -28.37 -5.32 2.62
CA GLU A 210 -28.43 -5.66 1.20
C GLU A 210 -27.37 -4.89 0.40
N VAL A 211 -26.85 -5.50 -0.65
CA VAL A 211 -25.88 -4.88 -1.57
C VAL A 211 -26.62 -3.98 -2.55
N PRO A 212 -26.33 -2.67 -2.61
CA PRO A 212 -26.93 -1.75 -3.57
C PRO A 212 -26.62 -2.14 -5.02
N ALA A 213 -27.52 -1.84 -5.94
CA ALA A 213 -27.38 -2.18 -7.36
C ALA A 213 -26.15 -1.52 -8.03
N ASN A 214 -25.67 -0.39 -7.50
CA ASN A 214 -24.50 0.34 -7.98
C ASN A 214 -23.20 -0.05 -7.26
N PHE A 215 -23.23 -1.04 -6.37
CA PHE A 215 -22.01 -1.53 -5.70
C PHE A 215 -21.19 -2.40 -6.67
N PRO A 216 -19.88 -2.18 -6.81
CA PRO A 216 -19.04 -2.93 -7.73
C PRO A 216 -18.83 -4.37 -7.24
N LYS A 217 -18.90 -5.33 -8.18
CA LYS A 217 -18.62 -6.74 -7.93
C LYS A 217 -17.49 -7.28 -8.80
N ASN A 218 -17.09 -6.51 -9.82
CA ASN A 218 -16.04 -6.88 -10.76
C ASN A 218 -14.83 -5.96 -10.65
N GLN A 219 -13.66 -6.48 -11.00
CA GLN A 219 -12.38 -5.76 -11.03
C GLN A 219 -12.07 -5.06 -9.69
N LEU A 220 -12.40 -5.73 -8.58
CA LEU A 220 -12.26 -5.17 -7.26
C LEU A 220 -10.81 -5.00 -6.83
N SER A 221 -10.49 -3.79 -6.38
CA SER A 221 -9.27 -3.46 -5.66
C SER A 221 -9.64 -2.72 -4.39
N TYR A 222 -8.96 -3.01 -3.28
CA TYR A 222 -9.21 -2.32 -2.03
C TYR A 222 -7.91 -2.02 -1.28
N THR A 223 -7.99 -1.06 -0.39
CA THR A 223 -6.99 -0.79 0.63
C THR A 223 -7.67 -0.52 1.97
N ALA A 224 -6.99 -0.87 3.05
CA ALA A 224 -7.42 -0.57 4.41
C ALA A 224 -6.27 0.06 5.19
N TYR A 225 -6.52 1.11 5.94
CA TYR A 225 -5.51 1.81 6.73
C TYR A 225 -6.11 2.50 7.95
N PRO A 226 -5.37 2.58 9.07
CA PRO A 226 -5.81 3.31 10.26
C PRO A 226 -5.87 4.81 9.99
N LEU A 227 -6.87 5.50 10.54
CA LEU A 227 -6.96 6.94 10.44
C LEU A 227 -5.81 7.62 11.19
N VAL A 228 -5.22 8.65 10.61
CA VAL A 228 -4.16 9.44 11.24
C VAL A 228 -4.66 10.11 12.52
N THR A 229 -5.93 10.55 12.53
CA THR A 229 -6.57 11.25 13.66
C THR A 229 -7.04 10.31 14.76
N ASN A 230 -7.29 9.03 14.44
CA ASN A 230 -7.72 8.02 15.40
C ASN A 230 -7.32 6.62 14.92
N LYS A 231 -6.24 6.10 15.44
CA LYS A 231 -5.67 4.80 15.06
C LYS A 231 -6.53 3.57 15.45
N PHE A 232 -7.56 3.76 16.27
CA PHE A 232 -8.53 2.71 16.60
C PHE A 232 -9.57 2.47 15.50
N ILE A 233 -9.62 3.34 14.50
CA ILE A 233 -10.56 3.28 13.38
C ILE A 233 -9.78 3.08 12.10
N ASP A 234 -10.09 2.05 11.34
CA ASP A 234 -9.57 1.87 10.00
C ASP A 234 -10.58 2.35 8.96
N ARG A 235 -10.06 2.95 7.89
CA ARG A 235 -10.82 3.26 6.69
C ARG A 235 -10.50 2.23 5.62
N MET A 236 -11.54 1.71 5.02
CA MET A 236 -11.47 0.91 3.80
C MET A 236 -11.89 1.78 2.61
N VAL A 237 -11.15 1.68 1.53
CA VAL A 237 -11.49 2.26 0.23
C VAL A 237 -11.49 1.11 -0.77
N LEU A 238 -12.60 0.94 -1.46
CA LEU A 238 -12.82 -0.08 -2.47
C LEU A 238 -13.08 0.61 -3.80
N MET A 239 -12.48 0.12 -4.86
CA MET A 239 -12.73 0.55 -6.23
C MET A 239 -13.05 -0.67 -7.10
N GLY A 240 -13.95 -0.52 -8.04
CA GLY A 240 -14.29 -1.56 -8.99
C GLY A 240 -15.09 -1.02 -10.17
N GLU A 241 -15.43 -1.90 -11.09
CA GLU A 241 -16.25 -1.59 -12.26
C GLU A 241 -17.62 -1.07 -11.83
N ASN A 242 -18.07 0.05 -12.44
CA ASN A 242 -19.39 0.60 -12.15
C ASN A 242 -20.49 -0.23 -12.86
N PRO A 243 -21.32 -0.99 -12.12
CA PRO A 243 -22.26 -1.94 -12.72
C PRO A 243 -23.45 -1.29 -13.45
N ILE A 244 -23.69 0.00 -13.21
CA ILE A 244 -24.83 0.75 -13.82
C ILE A 244 -24.38 1.71 -14.92
N ALA A 245 -23.07 1.90 -15.10
CA ALA A 245 -22.55 2.73 -16.19
C ALA A 245 -22.62 1.98 -17.52
N THR A 246 -22.80 2.74 -18.59
CA THR A 246 -22.76 2.22 -19.97
C THR A 246 -21.36 2.22 -20.58
N ASP A 247 -20.40 2.75 -19.85
CA ASP A 247 -18.99 2.83 -20.19
C ASP A 247 -18.14 2.04 -19.16
N THR A 248 -16.83 1.99 -19.39
CA THR A 248 -15.88 1.28 -18.52
C THR A 248 -15.41 2.13 -17.34
N THR A 249 -16.30 2.91 -16.72
CA THR A 249 -15.96 3.73 -15.56
C THR A 249 -15.90 2.92 -14.28
N SER A 250 -15.06 3.37 -13.35
CA SER A 250 -14.95 2.80 -12.00
C SER A 250 -15.81 3.58 -11.02
N THR A 251 -16.28 2.89 -9.99
CA THR A 251 -16.89 3.52 -8.81
C THR A 251 -16.04 3.28 -7.58
N VAL A 252 -16.04 4.23 -6.65
CA VAL A 252 -15.29 4.17 -5.40
C VAL A 252 -16.24 4.15 -4.22
N TRP A 253 -16.02 3.21 -3.33
CA TRP A 253 -16.81 3.04 -2.11
C TRP A 253 -15.89 3.09 -0.90
N THR A 254 -16.40 3.59 0.21
CA THR A 254 -15.64 3.67 1.46
C THR A 254 -16.46 3.20 2.64
N ARG A 255 -15.79 2.70 3.67
CA ARG A 255 -16.38 2.35 4.96
C ARG A 255 -15.36 2.54 6.06
N LEU A 256 -15.78 3.06 7.18
CA LEU A 256 -15.00 3.00 8.43
C LEU A 256 -15.37 1.73 9.21
N THR A 257 -14.44 1.20 10.00
CA THR A 257 -14.71 0.02 10.84
C THR A 257 -15.77 0.24 11.92
N THR A 258 -16.13 1.50 12.17
CA THR A 258 -17.20 1.93 13.08
C THR A 258 -18.54 2.20 12.39
N GLU A 259 -18.59 2.10 11.06
CA GLU A 259 -19.83 2.30 10.30
C GLU A 259 -20.49 0.97 9.99
N ASP A 260 -21.81 0.97 9.88
CA ASP A 260 -22.61 -0.22 9.59
C ASP A 260 -22.82 -0.45 8.10
N SER A 261 -22.50 0.53 7.23
CA SER A 261 -22.72 0.43 5.78
C SER A 261 -21.59 0.99 4.97
N TRP A 262 -21.50 0.50 3.72
CA TRP A 262 -20.64 1.08 2.70
C TRP A 262 -21.29 2.33 2.11
N ALA A 263 -20.51 3.36 1.87
CA ALA A 263 -20.93 4.61 1.24
C ALA A 263 -20.25 4.78 -0.12
N ASP A 264 -21.06 5.15 -1.12
CA ASP A 264 -20.55 5.59 -2.43
C ASP A 264 -19.76 6.89 -2.23
N TYR A 265 -18.51 6.92 -2.71
CA TYR A 265 -17.68 8.10 -2.64
C TYR A 265 -17.73 8.81 -3.99
N PRO A 266 -18.43 9.95 -4.09
CA PRO A 266 -18.58 10.65 -5.36
C PRO A 266 -17.22 11.14 -5.85
N THR A 267 -16.74 10.52 -6.94
CA THR A 267 -15.53 10.94 -7.66
C THR A 267 -15.83 11.99 -8.74
N ALA A 268 -17.04 12.48 -8.77
CA ALA A 268 -17.67 13.25 -9.86
C ALA A 268 -17.05 14.62 -10.17
N ALA A 269 -16.01 15.05 -9.45
CA ALA A 269 -15.34 16.33 -9.76
C ALA A 269 -14.13 16.18 -10.71
N TYR A 270 -13.71 14.96 -11.02
CA TYR A 270 -12.56 14.66 -11.86
C TYR A 270 -12.94 13.63 -12.90
N ASP A 271 -12.41 13.78 -14.10
CA ASP A 271 -12.61 12.84 -15.20
C ASP A 271 -12.49 11.40 -14.71
N SER A 272 -13.43 10.57 -15.13
CA SER A 272 -13.59 9.19 -14.73
C SER A 272 -12.26 8.41 -14.78
N PHE A 273 -11.98 7.67 -13.72
CA PHE A 273 -10.96 6.62 -13.78
C PHE A 273 -11.46 5.52 -14.71
N TYR A 274 -10.69 5.20 -15.73
CA TYR A 274 -10.95 4.08 -16.62
C TYR A 274 -10.26 2.82 -16.08
N CYS A 275 -10.96 1.69 -16.09
CA CYS A 275 -10.42 0.38 -15.77
C CYS A 275 -9.69 -0.26 -16.96
#